data_b38b5b7b5f72ec5262cef251eecf4421
#
_entry.id   b38b5b7b5f72ec5262cef251eecf4421
#
_cell.length_a   1.000
_cell.length_b   1.000
_cell.length_c   1.000
_cell.angle_alpha   90.00
_cell.angle_beta   90.00
_cell.angle_gamma   90.00
#
_symmetry.space_group_name_H-M   'P 1'
#
loop_
_entity.id
_entity.type
_entity.pdbx_description
1 polymer ?
#
loop_
_entity_poly.entity_id
_entity_poly.type
_entity_poly.pdbx_seq_one_letter_code
_entity_poly.pdbx_strand_id
1 'polypeptide(L)'
;MRALLALMLIFAALDGYAKTVLLTHMPLQWKPTSELASGTTDMDATQIRFEAFQDVRNDKEKVGENLEDAQSKPVTTTDDVGAFVSSHMRDLFDRAGLKVVDSDAAVTIKGEVRQFFAKETSTYNSQVEVQLTVVDRDGNTIWKGLASGEATRFGRSYKIENYYEVLSDAVVNTVSSMLRSAEFRKALSRR
;
A
#
# COMPACT_ATOMS: atom_id res chain seq x y z
N MET A 1 -53.49 8.86 -10.94
CA MET A 1 -52.73 9.16 -9.71
C MET A 1 -51.97 7.97 -9.11
N ARG A 2 -52.34 6.69 -9.35
CA ARG A 2 -51.65 5.51 -8.77
C ARG A 2 -50.34 5.11 -9.51
N ALA A 3 -50.16 5.48 -10.76
CA ALA A 3 -48.99 5.13 -11.56
C ALA A 3 -47.73 6.00 -11.28
N LEU A 4 -47.92 7.25 -10.81
CA LEU A 4 -46.81 8.16 -10.51
C LEU A 4 -46.10 7.81 -9.17
N LEU A 5 -46.79 7.18 -8.22
CA LEU A 5 -46.18 6.77 -6.94
C LEU A 5 -45.24 5.56 -7.09
N ALA A 6 -45.50 4.66 -8.03
CA ALA A 6 -44.68 3.48 -8.26
C ALA A 6 -43.34 3.85 -8.93
N LEU A 7 -43.29 4.90 -9.76
CA LEU A 7 -42.07 5.35 -10.45
C LEU A 7 -41.07 6.04 -9.50
N MET A 8 -41.56 6.77 -8.48
CA MET A 8 -40.71 7.42 -7.48
C MET A 8 -40.00 6.43 -6.53
N LEU A 9 -40.60 5.29 -6.24
CA LEU A 9 -40.00 4.26 -5.37
C LEU A 9 -38.86 3.50 -6.07
N ILE A 10 -38.91 3.39 -7.39
CA ILE A 10 -37.85 2.72 -8.18
C ILE A 10 -36.58 3.59 -8.27
N PHE A 11 -36.72 4.93 -8.35
CA PHE A 11 -35.56 5.84 -8.38
C PHE A 11 -34.83 5.90 -7.05
N ALA A 12 -35.52 5.87 -5.91
CA ALA A 12 -34.89 5.86 -4.59
C ALA A 12 -34.10 4.56 -4.32
N ALA A 13 -34.52 3.43 -4.89
CA ALA A 13 -33.83 2.16 -4.76
C ALA A 13 -32.53 2.08 -5.62
N LEU A 14 -32.48 2.80 -6.75
CA LEU A 14 -31.31 2.84 -7.62
C LEU A 14 -30.18 3.68 -7.04
N ASP A 15 -30.48 4.81 -6.40
CA ASP A 15 -29.47 5.67 -5.76
C ASP A 15 -28.79 4.97 -4.55
N GLY A 16 -29.55 4.18 -3.79
CA GLY A 16 -29.01 3.40 -2.67
C GLY A 16 -28.08 2.27 -3.13
N TYR A 17 -28.39 1.64 -4.26
CA TYR A 17 -27.62 0.53 -4.80
C TYR A 17 -26.28 1.01 -5.44
N ALA A 18 -26.32 2.13 -6.17
CA ALA A 18 -25.11 2.74 -6.76
C ALA A 18 -24.10 3.17 -5.68
N LYS A 19 -24.59 3.70 -4.56
CA LYS A 19 -23.74 4.13 -3.43
C LYS A 19 -23.04 2.96 -2.72
N THR A 20 -23.69 1.81 -2.64
CA THR A 20 -23.13 0.60 -2.01
C THR A 20 -22.06 -0.04 -2.90
N VAL A 21 -22.23 -0.04 -4.21
CA VAL A 21 -21.25 -0.59 -5.17
C VAL A 21 -19.96 0.23 -5.18
N LEU A 22 -20.05 1.56 -5.09
CA LEU A 22 -18.87 2.45 -5.08
C LEU A 22 -18.00 2.31 -3.82
N LEU A 23 -18.53 1.78 -2.73
CA LEU A 23 -17.81 1.61 -1.46
C LEU A 23 -17.16 0.24 -1.31
N THR A 24 -17.61 -0.76 -2.05
CA THR A 24 -17.09 -2.13 -1.95
C THR A 24 -15.96 -2.41 -2.93
N HIS A 25 -15.82 -1.63 -4.00
CA HIS A 25 -14.77 -1.83 -5.00
C HIS A 25 -14.08 -0.51 -5.31
N MET A 26 -12.77 -0.47 -5.20
CA MET A 26 -11.96 0.72 -5.48
C MET A 26 -10.72 0.39 -6.32
N PRO A 27 -10.39 1.18 -7.36
CA PRO A 27 -9.07 1.16 -7.94
C PRO A 27 -8.05 1.67 -6.92
N LEU A 28 -6.83 1.16 -6.96
CA LEU A 28 -5.77 1.68 -6.09
C LEU A 28 -5.30 3.05 -6.61
N GLN A 29 -5.19 4.01 -5.71
CA GLN A 29 -4.67 5.34 -6.02
C GLN A 29 -3.60 5.74 -5.01
N TRP A 30 -2.49 6.29 -5.52
CA TRP A 30 -1.43 6.82 -4.69
C TRP A 30 -1.73 8.23 -4.23
N LYS A 31 -2.04 8.40 -2.94
CA LYS A 31 -2.39 9.69 -2.32
C LYS A 31 -1.76 9.80 -0.92
N PRO A 32 -0.43 9.79 -0.79
CA PRO A 32 0.18 9.94 0.52
C PRO A 32 -0.04 11.35 1.08
N THR A 33 -0.30 11.44 2.36
CA THR A 33 -0.31 12.67 3.15
C THR A 33 0.92 12.78 4.05
N SER A 34 1.62 11.67 4.25
CA SER A 34 2.90 11.60 4.95
C SER A 34 4.08 11.76 3.99
N GLU A 35 5.17 12.32 4.51
CA GLU A 35 6.43 12.41 3.80
C GLU A 35 7.46 11.42 4.38
N LEU A 36 8.45 11.03 3.56
CA LEU A 36 9.58 10.29 4.07
C LEU A 36 10.32 11.11 5.12
N ALA A 37 10.65 10.47 6.25
CA ALA A 37 11.51 11.11 7.23
C ALA A 37 12.87 11.44 6.59
N SER A 38 13.23 12.72 6.57
CA SER A 38 14.51 13.19 6.04
C SER A 38 15.67 12.57 6.82
N GLY A 39 16.73 12.09 6.14
CA GLY A 39 17.95 11.65 6.82
C GLY A 39 18.63 10.39 6.28
N THR A 40 18.45 10.03 5.01
CA THR A 40 19.09 8.85 4.41
C THR A 40 20.32 9.17 3.53
N THR A 41 20.91 10.35 3.65
CA THR A 41 21.94 10.90 2.77
C THR A 41 23.30 10.20 2.84
N ASP A 42 23.52 9.25 3.75
CA ASP A 42 24.81 8.57 3.92
C ASP A 42 24.88 7.16 3.31
N MET A 43 23.87 6.77 2.48
CA MET A 43 23.96 5.49 1.79
C MET A 43 24.74 5.66 0.48
N ASP A 44 25.88 4.99 0.41
CA ASP A 44 26.74 4.91 -0.79
C ASP A 44 25.91 4.63 -2.04
N ALA A 45 26.39 5.14 -3.19
CA ALA A 45 25.75 5.10 -4.51
C ALA A 45 25.52 3.68 -5.07
N THR A 46 25.12 2.72 -4.23
CA THR A 46 24.77 1.36 -4.65
C THR A 46 23.56 1.41 -5.57
N GLN A 47 23.72 0.85 -6.77
CA GLN A 47 22.64 0.74 -7.74
C GLN A 47 21.65 -0.33 -7.31
N ILE A 48 20.40 0.06 -7.11
CA ILE A 48 19.33 -0.79 -6.58
C ILE A 48 18.28 -1.00 -7.67
N ARG A 49 17.91 -2.24 -7.92
CA ARG A 49 16.76 -2.60 -8.76
C ARG A 49 15.64 -3.16 -7.88
N PHE A 50 14.41 -2.80 -8.22
CA PHE A 50 13.23 -3.43 -7.67
C PHE A 50 12.66 -4.42 -8.68
N GLU A 51 12.32 -5.62 -8.25
CA GLU A 51 11.41 -6.52 -8.97
C GLU A 51 9.98 -6.24 -8.53
N ALA A 52 9.00 -6.56 -9.38
CA ALA A 52 7.60 -6.52 -8.99
C ALA A 52 7.38 -7.47 -7.81
N PHE A 53 6.70 -6.99 -6.75
CA PHE A 53 6.45 -7.80 -5.57
C PHE A 53 5.32 -8.79 -5.83
N GLN A 54 5.42 -9.93 -5.18
CA GLN A 54 4.36 -10.93 -5.20
C GLN A 54 3.32 -10.61 -4.13
N ASP A 55 2.05 -10.63 -4.49
CA ASP A 55 0.97 -10.59 -3.51
C ASP A 55 0.70 -12.00 -2.99
N VAL A 56 1.10 -12.26 -1.73
CA VAL A 56 0.94 -13.55 -1.06
C VAL A 56 -0.14 -13.53 0.02
N ARG A 57 -0.98 -12.48 0.04
CA ARG A 57 -2.13 -12.40 0.94
C ARG A 57 -3.14 -13.51 0.64
N ASN A 58 -3.82 -14.00 1.67
CA ASN A 58 -4.83 -15.05 1.51
C ASN A 58 -6.02 -14.57 0.67
N ASP A 59 -6.48 -13.34 0.91
CA ASP A 59 -7.55 -12.70 0.14
C ASP A 59 -6.92 -11.51 -0.62
N LYS A 60 -6.66 -11.73 -1.91
CA LYS A 60 -5.97 -10.73 -2.75
C LYS A 60 -6.86 -9.55 -3.13
N GLU A 61 -8.16 -9.78 -3.22
CA GLU A 61 -9.11 -8.73 -3.57
C GLU A 61 -9.42 -7.81 -2.39
N LYS A 62 -9.45 -8.35 -1.16
CA LYS A 62 -9.80 -7.57 0.02
C LYS A 62 -8.64 -6.69 0.47
N VAL A 63 -8.86 -5.37 0.44
CA VAL A 63 -7.88 -4.34 0.85
C VAL A 63 -8.35 -3.53 2.06
N GLY A 64 -9.55 -3.81 2.55
CA GLY A 64 -10.06 -3.17 3.75
C GLY A 64 -11.42 -3.67 4.16
N GLU A 65 -11.93 -3.09 5.23
CA GLU A 65 -13.29 -3.29 5.70
C GLU A 65 -13.80 -2.07 6.46
N ASN A 66 -15.08 -1.80 6.29
CA ASN A 66 -15.81 -0.82 7.07
C ASN A 66 -16.62 -1.52 8.17
N LEU A 67 -16.42 -1.10 9.41
CA LEU A 67 -17.03 -1.63 10.62
C LEU A 67 -17.89 -0.58 11.35
N GLU A 68 -18.23 0.53 10.71
CA GLU A 68 -19.10 1.55 11.33
C GLU A 68 -20.53 1.07 11.53
N ASP A 69 -20.99 0.15 10.67
CA ASP A 69 -22.31 -0.47 10.78
C ASP A 69 -22.24 -1.82 11.51
N ALA A 70 -23.40 -2.33 11.91
CA ALA A 70 -23.53 -3.65 12.53
C ALA A 70 -23.05 -4.80 11.63
N GLN A 71 -23.00 -4.59 10.31
CA GLN A 71 -22.46 -5.54 9.34
C GLN A 71 -21.17 -5.00 8.73
N SER A 72 -20.09 -5.77 8.84
CA SER A 72 -18.83 -5.48 8.16
C SER A 72 -19.04 -5.44 6.65
N LYS A 73 -18.55 -4.38 6.01
CA LYS A 73 -18.56 -4.23 4.55
C LYS A 73 -17.14 -4.31 4.01
N PRO A 74 -16.82 -5.33 3.20
CA PRO A 74 -15.49 -5.45 2.63
C PRO A 74 -15.22 -4.32 1.64
N VAL A 75 -13.98 -3.86 1.61
CA VAL A 75 -13.44 -2.97 0.58
C VAL A 75 -12.48 -3.79 -0.27
N THR A 76 -12.75 -3.82 -1.58
CA THR A 76 -12.05 -4.70 -2.52
C THR A 76 -11.39 -3.93 -3.65
N THR A 77 -10.41 -4.56 -4.30
CA THR A 77 -9.78 -4.08 -5.54
C THR A 77 -9.51 -5.26 -6.47
N THR A 78 -9.44 -5.01 -7.76
CA THR A 78 -8.92 -5.95 -8.77
C THR A 78 -7.52 -5.58 -9.22
N ASP A 79 -6.96 -4.48 -8.71
CA ASP A 79 -5.62 -4.05 -9.07
C ASP A 79 -4.55 -4.93 -8.43
N ASP A 80 -3.40 -5.02 -9.09
CA ASP A 80 -2.24 -5.75 -8.59
C ASP A 80 -1.60 -4.99 -7.42
N VAL A 81 -1.89 -5.45 -6.19
CA VAL A 81 -1.34 -4.87 -4.96
C VAL A 81 0.18 -5.03 -4.89
N GLY A 82 0.73 -6.12 -5.39
CA GLY A 82 2.18 -6.34 -5.42
C GLY A 82 2.89 -5.31 -6.30
N ALA A 83 2.39 -5.10 -7.51
CA ALA A 83 2.89 -4.08 -8.42
C ALA A 83 2.69 -2.66 -7.86
N PHE A 84 1.53 -2.37 -7.26
CA PHE A 84 1.26 -1.08 -6.62
C PHE A 84 2.27 -0.77 -5.52
N VAL A 85 2.49 -1.70 -4.59
CA VAL A 85 3.41 -1.50 -3.46
C VAL A 85 4.86 -1.38 -3.96
N SER A 86 5.30 -2.28 -4.87
CA SER A 86 6.69 -2.25 -5.37
C SER A 86 7.03 -0.99 -6.13
N SER A 87 6.13 -0.49 -6.99
CA SER A 87 6.36 0.74 -7.76
C SER A 87 6.50 1.96 -6.85
N HIS A 88 5.62 2.10 -5.87
CA HIS A 88 5.66 3.24 -4.96
C HIS A 88 6.82 3.16 -3.95
N MET A 89 7.19 1.97 -3.49
CA MET A 89 8.42 1.81 -2.70
C MET A 89 9.66 2.17 -3.50
N ARG A 90 9.74 1.77 -4.77
CA ARG A 90 10.82 2.18 -5.70
C ARG A 90 10.94 3.70 -5.81
N ASP A 91 9.81 4.38 -6.05
CA ASP A 91 9.77 5.84 -6.19
C ASP A 91 10.15 6.55 -4.87
N LEU A 92 9.77 5.99 -3.73
CA LEU A 92 10.15 6.50 -2.42
C LEU A 92 11.65 6.33 -2.15
N PHE A 93 12.26 5.25 -2.60
CA PHE A 93 13.72 5.05 -2.51
C PHE A 93 14.46 6.06 -3.36
N ASP A 94 14.01 6.31 -4.59
CA ASP A 94 14.58 7.34 -5.46
C ASP A 94 14.49 8.73 -4.83
N ARG A 95 13.31 9.10 -4.28
CA ARG A 95 13.12 10.36 -3.53
C ARG A 95 13.97 10.46 -2.28
N ALA A 96 14.31 9.34 -1.66
CA ALA A 96 15.23 9.28 -0.52
C ALA A 96 16.71 9.48 -0.93
N GLY A 97 16.99 9.66 -2.22
CA GLY A 97 18.33 9.87 -2.76
C GLY A 97 19.12 8.59 -3.04
N LEU A 98 18.45 7.43 -3.02
CA LEU A 98 19.07 6.15 -3.39
C LEU A 98 19.12 6.00 -4.91
N LYS A 99 20.15 5.39 -5.43
CA LYS A 99 20.33 5.20 -6.88
C LYS A 99 19.50 4.02 -7.37
N VAL A 100 18.25 4.28 -7.74
CA VAL A 100 17.36 3.28 -8.33
C VAL A 100 17.60 3.18 -9.84
N VAL A 101 17.75 1.95 -10.35
CA VAL A 101 18.05 1.65 -11.75
C VAL A 101 17.18 0.51 -12.27
N ASP A 102 17.02 0.42 -13.59
CA ASP A 102 16.25 -0.66 -14.23
C ASP A 102 17.14 -1.84 -14.65
N SER A 103 18.44 -1.57 -14.89
CA SER A 103 19.46 -2.57 -15.28
C SER A 103 20.77 -2.34 -14.55
N ASP A 104 21.67 -3.30 -14.64
CA ASP A 104 23.05 -3.24 -14.09
C ASP A 104 23.11 -2.92 -12.59
N ALA A 105 22.10 -3.32 -11.85
CA ALA A 105 22.03 -3.10 -10.42
C ALA A 105 23.10 -3.91 -9.67
N ALA A 106 23.67 -3.32 -8.63
CA ALA A 106 24.54 -4.02 -7.69
C ALA A 106 23.74 -4.96 -6.78
N VAL A 107 22.52 -4.56 -6.47
CA VAL A 107 21.58 -5.36 -5.65
C VAL A 107 20.19 -5.30 -6.24
N THR A 108 19.44 -6.37 -6.03
CA THR A 108 18.02 -6.45 -6.41
C THR A 108 17.17 -6.68 -5.17
N ILE A 109 16.13 -5.86 -5.02
CA ILE A 109 15.12 -6.00 -3.96
C ILE A 109 13.93 -6.76 -4.53
N LYS A 110 13.60 -7.88 -3.90
CA LYS A 110 12.41 -8.70 -4.12
C LYS A 110 11.49 -8.60 -2.93
N GLY A 111 10.18 -8.69 -3.13
CA GLY A 111 9.22 -8.58 -2.06
C GLY A 111 8.01 -9.51 -2.18
N GLU A 112 7.47 -9.87 -1.02
CA GLU A 112 6.19 -10.56 -0.87
C GLU A 112 5.29 -9.70 0.00
N VAL A 113 4.19 -9.17 -0.56
CA VAL A 113 3.20 -8.42 0.21
C VAL A 113 2.39 -9.40 1.04
N ARG A 114 2.53 -9.33 2.36
CA ARG A 114 1.84 -10.19 3.33
C ARG A 114 0.59 -9.53 3.89
N GLN A 115 0.62 -8.20 4.02
CA GLN A 115 -0.51 -7.40 4.45
C GLN A 115 -0.57 -6.08 3.68
N PHE A 116 -1.77 -5.73 3.25
CA PHE A 116 -2.13 -4.45 2.67
C PHE A 116 -3.61 -4.25 2.96
N PHE A 117 -3.90 -3.58 4.08
CA PHE A 117 -5.25 -3.58 4.61
C PHE A 117 -5.56 -2.31 5.40
N ALA A 118 -6.78 -1.77 5.22
CA ALA A 118 -7.30 -0.66 6.00
C ALA A 118 -8.63 -1.02 6.67
N LYS A 119 -8.76 -0.71 7.95
CA LYS A 119 -9.96 -0.88 8.74
C LYS A 119 -10.57 0.47 9.09
N GLU A 120 -11.83 0.66 8.74
CA GLU A 120 -12.61 1.84 9.09
C GLU A 120 -13.52 1.53 10.28
N THR A 121 -13.41 2.35 11.31
CA THR A 121 -14.30 2.45 12.46
C THR A 121 -14.62 3.93 12.65
N SER A 122 -14.43 4.50 13.85
CA SER A 122 -14.39 5.96 14.04
C SER A 122 -13.13 6.61 13.43
N THR A 123 -12.16 5.81 13.05
CA THR A 123 -10.93 6.18 12.36
C THR A 123 -10.60 5.14 11.29
N TYR A 124 -9.78 5.54 10.33
CA TYR A 124 -9.16 4.62 9.37
C TYR A 124 -7.80 4.21 9.93
N ASN A 125 -7.57 2.91 10.05
CA ASN A 125 -6.30 2.34 10.49
C ASN A 125 -5.81 1.39 9.41
N SER A 126 -4.61 1.56 8.93
CA SER A 126 -4.03 0.70 7.90
C SER A 126 -2.73 0.07 8.36
N GLN A 127 -2.43 -1.08 7.77
CA GLN A 127 -1.17 -1.79 7.95
C GLN A 127 -0.71 -2.35 6.60
N VAL A 128 0.57 -2.15 6.34
CA VAL A 128 1.28 -2.76 5.20
C VAL A 128 2.46 -3.55 5.74
N GLU A 129 2.57 -4.81 5.32
CA GLU A 129 3.71 -5.68 5.62
C GLU A 129 4.26 -6.29 4.35
N VAL A 130 5.57 -6.21 4.19
CA VAL A 130 6.30 -6.79 3.06
C VAL A 130 7.50 -7.58 3.57
N GLN A 131 7.55 -8.88 3.24
CA GLN A 131 8.75 -9.67 3.41
C GLN A 131 9.69 -9.34 2.27
N LEU A 132 10.85 -8.77 2.58
CA LEU A 132 11.83 -8.35 1.60
C LEU A 132 13.03 -9.28 1.58
N THR A 133 13.59 -9.44 0.40
CA THR A 133 14.86 -10.15 0.17
C THR A 133 15.74 -9.28 -0.72
N VAL A 134 16.96 -9.00 -0.27
CA VAL A 134 17.98 -8.31 -1.06
C VAL A 134 18.95 -9.35 -1.56
N VAL A 135 19.15 -9.39 -2.87
CA VAL A 135 20.09 -10.30 -3.52
C VAL A 135 21.20 -9.50 -4.23
N ASP A 136 22.42 -10.06 -4.25
CA ASP A 136 23.54 -9.49 -5.01
C ASP A 136 23.45 -9.83 -6.52
N ARG A 137 24.46 -9.44 -7.30
CA ARG A 137 24.54 -9.72 -8.75
C ARG A 137 24.59 -11.20 -9.08
N ASP A 138 25.14 -12.01 -8.18
CA ASP A 138 25.27 -13.46 -8.35
C ASP A 138 24.00 -14.21 -7.91
N GLY A 139 22.98 -13.48 -7.42
CA GLY A 139 21.72 -14.04 -6.94
C GLY A 139 21.76 -14.52 -5.49
N ASN A 140 22.86 -14.29 -4.75
CA ASN A 140 22.95 -14.68 -3.35
C ASN A 140 22.13 -13.73 -2.49
N THR A 141 21.40 -14.27 -1.53
CA THR A 141 20.67 -13.46 -0.53
C THR A 141 21.67 -12.83 0.43
N ILE A 142 21.74 -11.50 0.43
CA ILE A 142 22.59 -10.73 1.35
C ILE A 142 21.83 -10.16 2.54
N TRP A 143 20.49 -10.08 2.43
CA TRP A 143 19.60 -9.69 3.53
C TRP A 143 18.18 -10.19 3.28
N LYS A 144 17.50 -10.51 4.38
CA LYS A 144 16.08 -10.84 4.38
C LYS A 144 15.45 -10.32 5.65
N GLY A 145 14.31 -9.64 5.54
CA GLY A 145 13.62 -9.06 6.70
C GLY A 145 12.18 -8.67 6.39
N LEU A 146 11.39 -8.51 7.44
CA LEU A 146 10.03 -8.00 7.36
C LEU A 146 10.05 -6.48 7.55
N ALA A 147 9.47 -5.77 6.59
CA ALA A 147 9.21 -4.35 6.69
C ALA A 147 7.73 -4.13 6.95
N SER A 148 7.41 -3.25 7.89
CA SER A 148 6.02 -2.90 8.20
C SER A 148 5.85 -1.42 8.43
N GLY A 149 4.66 -0.91 8.09
CA GLY A 149 4.24 0.45 8.35
C GLY A 149 2.74 0.48 8.65
N GLU A 150 2.38 1.34 9.56
CA GLU A 150 1.00 1.60 9.96
C GLU A 150 0.69 3.08 9.73
N ALA A 151 -0.57 3.38 9.45
CA ALA A 151 -1.07 4.75 9.42
C ALA A 151 -2.48 4.81 9.99
N THR A 152 -2.79 5.95 10.59
CA THR A 152 -4.12 6.24 11.15
C THR A 152 -4.58 7.59 10.67
N ARG A 153 -5.85 7.67 10.26
CA ARG A 153 -6.49 8.89 9.81
C ARG A 153 -7.83 9.05 10.51
N PHE A 154 -8.09 10.26 11.01
CA PHE A 154 -9.41 10.59 11.50
C PHE A 154 -10.36 10.85 10.32
N GLY A 155 -11.53 10.29 10.37
CA GLY A 155 -12.57 10.50 9.35
C GLY A 155 -13.70 9.49 9.54
N ARG A 156 -14.88 9.90 9.11
CA ARG A 156 -16.08 9.06 9.04
C ARG A 156 -16.71 9.23 7.66
N SER A 157 -17.70 8.44 7.36
CA SER A 157 -18.58 8.63 6.21
C SER A 157 -18.09 7.98 4.91
N TYR A 158 -17.50 6.79 4.99
CA TYR A 158 -17.27 5.95 3.80
C TYR A 158 -16.56 6.69 2.65
N LYS A 159 -15.60 7.56 2.96
CA LYS A 159 -14.85 8.27 1.93
C LYS A 159 -13.73 7.41 1.40
N ILE A 160 -13.82 7.02 0.14
CA ILE A 160 -12.82 6.22 -0.55
C ILE A 160 -11.42 6.89 -0.52
N GLU A 161 -11.37 8.22 -0.55
CA GLU A 161 -10.14 8.99 -0.44
C GLU A 161 -9.36 8.68 0.83
N ASN A 162 -10.06 8.47 1.96
CA ASN A 162 -9.41 8.14 3.23
C ASN A 162 -8.71 6.77 3.17
N TYR A 163 -9.26 5.81 2.41
CA TYR A 163 -8.59 4.52 2.16
C TYR A 163 -7.33 4.71 1.32
N TYR A 164 -7.40 5.53 0.24
CA TYR A 164 -6.23 5.83 -0.57
C TYR A 164 -5.11 6.46 0.26
N GLU A 165 -5.45 7.46 1.06
CA GLU A 165 -4.48 8.19 1.86
C GLU A 165 -3.87 7.30 2.95
N VAL A 166 -4.68 6.59 3.72
CA VAL A 166 -4.17 5.79 4.84
C VAL A 166 -3.33 4.60 4.36
N LEU A 167 -3.70 3.94 3.25
CA LEU A 167 -2.92 2.86 2.65
C LEU A 167 -1.60 3.38 2.05
N SER A 168 -1.64 4.54 1.39
CA SER A 168 -0.43 5.19 0.87
C SER A 168 0.53 5.59 1.98
N ASP A 169 0.01 6.17 3.07
CA ASP A 169 0.80 6.56 4.24
C ASP A 169 1.43 5.36 4.94
N ALA A 170 0.73 4.22 4.99
CA ALA A 170 1.31 2.99 5.52
C ALA A 170 2.49 2.48 4.66
N VAL A 171 2.43 2.62 3.32
CA VAL A 171 3.57 2.31 2.44
C VAL A 171 4.73 3.27 2.70
N VAL A 172 4.48 4.59 2.84
CA VAL A 172 5.51 5.58 3.20
C VAL A 172 6.17 5.22 4.52
N ASN A 173 5.39 4.84 5.53
CA ASN A 173 5.89 4.46 6.84
C ASN A 173 6.66 3.14 6.81
N THR A 174 6.28 2.20 5.94
CA THR A 174 7.05 0.96 5.68
C THR A 174 8.45 1.31 5.17
N VAL A 175 8.55 2.16 4.15
CA VAL A 175 9.85 2.60 3.61
C VAL A 175 10.65 3.36 4.66
N SER A 176 10.02 4.28 5.38
CA SER A 176 10.69 5.04 6.46
C SER A 176 11.27 4.12 7.53
N SER A 177 10.54 3.05 7.90
CA SER A 177 11.00 2.03 8.85
C SER A 177 12.23 1.27 8.32
N MET A 178 12.18 0.85 7.05
CA MET A 178 13.32 0.17 6.40
C MET A 178 14.58 1.05 6.37
N LEU A 179 14.44 2.28 5.91
CA LEU A 179 15.57 3.20 5.75
C LEU A 179 16.22 3.57 7.10
N ARG A 180 15.49 3.45 8.21
CA ARG A 180 16.04 3.58 9.57
C ARG A 180 16.74 2.32 10.07
N SER A 181 16.48 1.14 9.50
CA SER A 181 17.11 -0.12 9.91
C SER A 181 18.61 -0.13 9.58
N ALA A 182 19.45 -0.22 10.60
CA ALA A 182 20.90 -0.28 10.44
C ALA A 182 21.33 -1.56 9.66
N GLU A 183 20.62 -2.67 9.87
CA GLU A 183 20.90 -3.94 9.19
C GLU A 183 20.61 -3.85 7.71
N PHE A 184 19.46 -3.27 7.34
CA PHE A 184 19.07 -3.05 5.95
C PHE A 184 20.07 -2.10 5.27
N ARG A 185 20.41 -0.97 5.87
CA ARG A 185 21.40 -0.04 5.34
C ARG A 185 22.77 -0.69 5.13
N LYS A 186 23.23 -1.50 6.11
CA LYS A 186 24.48 -2.25 5.99
C LYS A 186 24.44 -3.26 4.84
N ALA A 187 23.31 -3.88 4.57
CA ALA A 187 23.15 -4.80 3.44
C ALA A 187 23.28 -4.07 2.10
N LEU A 188 22.74 -2.86 1.97
CA LEU A 188 22.86 -2.04 0.76
C LEU A 188 24.26 -1.46 0.56
N SER A 189 25.02 -1.25 1.63
CA SER A 189 26.39 -0.68 1.56
C SER A 189 27.49 -1.72 1.31
N ARG A 190 27.16 -3.01 1.18
CA ARG A 190 28.13 -4.07 0.88
C ARG A 190 28.54 -3.97 -0.60
N ARG A 191 29.83 -3.73 -0.82
CA ARG A 191 30.49 -3.78 -2.13
C ARG A 191 30.99 -5.18 -2.42
#